data_4f521679e1de132afd5f4e461b2657e8
#
_entry.id   4f521679e1de132afd5f4e461b2657e8
#
_cell.length_a   1.000
_cell.length_b   1.000
_cell.length_c   1.000
_cell.angle_alpha   90.00
_cell.angle_beta   90.00
_cell.angle_gamma   90.00
#
_symmetry.space_group_name_H-M   'P 1'
#
loop_
_entity.id
_entity.type
_entity.pdbx_description
1 polymer ?
#
loop_
_entity_poly.entity_id
_entity_poly.type
_entity_poly.pdbx_seq_one_letter_code
_entity_poly.pdbx_strand_id
1 'polypeptide(L)'
;MYVTLVVLSIAVLACVYIIASRGYAEGMNMLELSRVGGIVWVGRPLLFLRSLTAMAVLCTGSLDLQVVGSMSYLHSTDVPWYKTCLAASEVSWLVAIVNDVLMIWTKEHTALYVTPNGLLVTGVTALLSTLSPVTHTASLGHTCAIAEVDFQMVCSGGEVVIGVWERVALLVLLVGVLNVVTFGLMRWLVRKPPKNRAESLLLYAGAKYLFLSTKWIYKDVYYLDRASAALNGLVSVRYNGIYYGLDIKTWRTFTLTRPNVAEIPSTHALFTPAMYALPLDNLSAVDQAIKKSQLVHVKSKATSGTSRGAT
;
A
#
# COMPACT_ATOMS: atom_id res chain seq x y z
N MET A 1 8.39 -0.18 -12.67
CA MET A 1 7.38 -0.96 -13.41
C MET A 1 6.73 -2.08 -12.60
N TYR A 2 7.46 -3.01 -11.99
CA TYR A 2 6.89 -4.14 -11.24
C TYR A 2 5.80 -3.73 -10.22
N VAL A 3 6.10 -2.81 -9.31
CA VAL A 3 5.15 -2.35 -8.27
C VAL A 3 3.86 -1.80 -8.88
N THR A 4 3.96 -1.02 -9.96
CA THR A 4 2.80 -0.45 -10.66
C THR A 4 1.93 -1.54 -11.27
N LEU A 5 2.55 -2.55 -11.90
CA LEU A 5 1.82 -3.69 -12.47
C LEU A 5 1.10 -4.50 -11.40
N VAL A 6 1.75 -4.77 -10.26
CA VAL A 6 1.12 -5.51 -9.15
C VAL A 6 -0.05 -4.71 -8.59
N VAL A 7 0.11 -3.42 -8.29
CA VAL A 7 -0.97 -2.57 -7.77
C VAL A 7 -2.13 -2.48 -8.77
N LEU A 8 -1.85 -2.36 -10.07
CA LEU A 8 -2.87 -2.37 -11.11
C LEU A 8 -3.60 -3.71 -11.17
N SER A 9 -2.86 -4.82 -11.09
CA SER A 9 -3.46 -6.17 -11.08
C SER A 9 -4.40 -6.38 -9.90
N ILE A 10 -4.03 -5.88 -8.72
CA ILE A 10 -4.90 -5.93 -7.53
C ILE A 10 -6.15 -5.07 -7.74
N ALA A 11 -6.01 -3.88 -8.31
CA ALA A 11 -7.15 -3.02 -8.60
C ALA A 11 -8.11 -3.68 -9.60
N VAL A 12 -7.58 -4.31 -10.66
CA VAL A 12 -8.37 -5.07 -11.62
C VAL A 12 -9.07 -6.25 -10.94
N LEU A 13 -8.37 -7.00 -10.10
CA LEU A 13 -8.93 -8.12 -9.34
C LEU A 13 -10.09 -7.65 -8.43
N ALA A 14 -9.90 -6.54 -7.72
CA ALA A 14 -10.94 -5.93 -6.89
C ALA A 14 -12.16 -5.52 -7.73
N CYS A 15 -11.94 -4.89 -8.89
CA CYS A 15 -13.03 -4.54 -9.82
C CYS A 15 -13.77 -5.78 -10.32
N VAL A 16 -13.07 -6.85 -10.69
CA VAL A 16 -13.69 -8.12 -11.10
C VAL A 16 -14.56 -8.70 -9.98
N TYR A 17 -14.08 -8.66 -8.73
CA TYR A 17 -14.88 -9.11 -7.59
C TYR A 17 -16.12 -8.23 -7.34
N ILE A 18 -16.01 -6.92 -7.49
CA ILE A 18 -17.14 -6.00 -7.36
C ILE A 18 -18.21 -6.30 -8.43
N ILE A 19 -17.80 -6.47 -9.69
CA ILE A 19 -18.69 -6.79 -10.79
C ILE A 19 -19.35 -8.17 -10.56
N ALA A 20 -18.56 -9.18 -10.20
CA ALA A 20 -19.05 -10.53 -9.90
C ALA A 20 -20.01 -10.57 -8.68
N SER A 21 -19.86 -9.63 -7.76
CA SER A 21 -20.70 -9.44 -6.59
C SER A 21 -21.90 -8.49 -6.85
N ARG A 22 -22.16 -8.12 -8.11
CA ARG A 22 -23.23 -7.18 -8.50
C ARG A 22 -23.13 -5.81 -7.80
N GLY A 23 -21.93 -5.31 -7.58
CA GLY A 23 -21.69 -4.03 -6.94
C GLY A 23 -21.71 -4.05 -5.40
N TYR A 24 -21.91 -5.20 -4.78
CA TYR A 24 -21.87 -5.32 -3.32
C TYR A 24 -20.43 -5.32 -2.82
N ALA A 25 -19.94 -4.14 -2.44
CA ALA A 25 -18.65 -3.94 -1.81
C ALA A 25 -18.75 -2.81 -0.77
N GLU A 26 -17.98 -2.92 0.29
CA GLU A 26 -17.93 -1.88 1.32
C GLU A 26 -16.86 -0.86 0.97
N GLY A 27 -17.28 0.29 0.41
CA GLY A 27 -16.37 1.31 -0.09
C GLY A 27 -15.42 1.87 0.95
N MET A 28 -15.86 2.00 2.21
CA MET A 28 -15.01 2.50 3.30
C MET A 28 -13.88 1.50 3.61
N ASN A 29 -14.17 0.22 3.72
CA ASN A 29 -13.14 -0.80 3.91
C ASN A 29 -12.17 -0.85 2.73
N MET A 30 -12.65 -0.71 1.51
CA MET A 30 -11.79 -0.67 0.32
C MET A 30 -10.84 0.52 0.35
N LEU A 31 -11.32 1.70 0.75
CA LEU A 31 -10.48 2.89 0.87
C LEU A 31 -9.37 2.68 1.90
N GLU A 32 -9.72 2.22 3.09
CA GLU A 32 -8.77 1.97 4.19
C GLU A 32 -7.79 0.85 3.86
N LEU A 33 -8.26 -0.24 3.25
CA LEU A 33 -7.44 -1.39 2.91
C LEU A 33 -6.62 -1.23 1.62
N SER A 34 -6.83 -0.18 0.84
CA SER A 34 -6.09 0.03 -0.41
C SER A 34 -4.57 0.06 -0.20
N ARG A 35 -4.12 0.68 0.88
CA ARG A 35 -2.71 0.76 1.26
C ARG A 35 -2.19 -0.56 1.84
N VAL A 36 -3.02 -1.24 2.61
CA VAL A 36 -2.71 -2.60 3.11
C VAL A 36 -2.51 -3.56 1.94
N GLY A 37 -3.35 -3.46 0.90
CA GLY A 37 -3.19 -4.25 -0.33
C GLY A 37 -1.81 -4.09 -0.96
N GLY A 38 -1.32 -2.86 -1.09
CA GLY A 38 0.05 -2.62 -1.55
C GLY A 38 1.10 -3.30 -0.67
N ILE A 39 1.00 -3.17 0.66
CA ILE A 39 1.95 -3.76 1.61
C ILE A 39 1.94 -5.29 1.54
N VAL A 40 0.75 -5.89 1.46
CA VAL A 40 0.59 -7.35 1.45
C VAL A 40 1.08 -7.99 0.15
N TRP A 41 0.80 -7.37 -0.99
CA TRP A 41 1.10 -7.96 -2.31
C TRP A 41 2.49 -7.59 -2.85
N VAL A 42 2.97 -6.40 -2.57
CA VAL A 42 4.25 -5.89 -3.06
C VAL A 42 5.36 -6.07 -2.02
N GLY A 43 5.04 -5.86 -0.76
CA GLY A 43 6.00 -5.83 0.33
C GLY A 43 6.53 -4.43 0.65
N ARG A 44 6.84 -4.21 1.93
CA ARG A 44 7.34 -2.93 2.44
C ARG A 44 8.62 -2.43 1.76
N PRO A 45 9.65 -3.28 1.49
CA PRO A 45 10.91 -2.78 0.91
C PRO A 45 10.74 -2.16 -0.47
N LEU A 46 9.93 -2.78 -1.34
CA LEU A 46 9.70 -2.27 -2.70
C LEU A 46 8.85 -1.00 -2.70
N LEU A 47 7.88 -0.89 -1.79
CA LEU A 47 7.09 0.33 -1.63
C LEU A 47 7.94 1.46 -1.04
N PHE A 48 8.85 1.16 -0.12
CA PHE A 48 9.81 2.11 0.42
C PHE A 48 10.72 2.66 -0.69
N LEU A 49 11.31 1.78 -1.50
CA LEU A 49 12.12 2.19 -2.65
C LEU A 49 11.34 3.06 -3.62
N ARG A 50 10.06 2.74 -3.88
CA ARG A 50 9.17 3.53 -4.73
C ARG A 50 8.96 4.94 -4.16
N SER A 51 8.73 5.07 -2.86
CA SER A 51 8.56 6.38 -2.23
C SER A 51 9.86 7.19 -2.21
N LEU A 52 11.01 6.53 -2.04
CA LEU A 52 12.33 7.19 -2.15
C LEU A 52 12.57 7.75 -3.56
N THR A 53 12.26 6.96 -4.60
CA THR A 53 12.37 7.45 -5.99
C THR A 53 11.45 8.63 -6.26
N ALA A 54 10.24 8.63 -5.72
CA ALA A 54 9.31 9.75 -5.84
C ALA A 54 9.85 11.01 -5.13
N MET A 55 10.41 10.86 -3.92
CA MET A 55 11.06 11.96 -3.21
C MET A 55 12.26 12.49 -3.98
N ALA A 56 13.09 11.61 -4.55
CA ALA A 56 14.21 12.03 -5.40
C ALA A 56 13.73 12.88 -6.58
N VAL A 57 12.68 12.45 -7.27
CA VAL A 57 12.07 13.23 -8.39
C VAL A 57 11.56 14.58 -7.92
N LEU A 58 10.94 14.67 -6.73
CA LEU A 58 10.43 15.94 -6.18
C LEU A 58 11.54 16.87 -5.68
N CYS A 59 12.74 16.34 -5.46
CA CYS A 59 13.89 17.08 -4.95
C CYS A 59 14.93 17.38 -6.04
N THR A 60 14.66 17.05 -7.30
CA THR A 60 15.56 17.30 -8.43
C THR A 60 14.90 18.21 -9.45
N GLY A 61 15.68 19.18 -9.95
CA GLY A 61 15.28 20.03 -11.08
C GLY A 61 15.29 19.24 -12.40
N SER A 62 14.34 19.53 -13.28
CA SER A 62 14.28 18.92 -14.61
C SER A 62 15.14 19.77 -15.58
N LEU A 63 16.12 19.12 -16.18
CA LEU A 63 16.98 19.71 -17.21
C LEU A 63 16.86 18.91 -18.51
N ASP A 64 16.76 19.64 -19.61
CA ASP A 64 16.76 19.07 -20.95
C ASP A 64 17.93 19.63 -21.75
N LEU A 65 18.60 18.77 -22.50
CA LEU A 65 19.70 19.18 -23.37
C LEU A 65 19.12 19.61 -24.72
N GLN A 66 19.20 20.90 -25.01
CA GLN A 66 18.78 21.43 -26.30
C GLN A 66 20.01 21.72 -27.18
N VAL A 67 19.88 21.35 -28.44
CA VAL A 67 20.90 21.62 -29.47
C VAL A 67 20.36 22.60 -30.47
N VAL A 68 20.99 23.78 -30.56
CA VAL A 68 20.65 24.82 -31.53
C VAL A 68 21.87 25.08 -32.41
N GLY A 69 21.81 24.63 -33.67
CA GLY A 69 22.96 24.70 -34.57
C GLY A 69 24.13 23.83 -34.10
N SER A 70 25.26 24.45 -33.83
CA SER A 70 26.48 23.80 -33.33
C SER A 70 26.63 23.89 -31.79
N MET A 71 25.69 24.55 -31.10
CA MET A 71 25.77 24.73 -29.66
C MET A 71 24.75 23.88 -28.95
N SER A 72 25.16 23.23 -27.83
CA SER A 72 24.30 22.55 -26.93
C SER A 72 24.25 23.28 -25.58
N TYR A 73 23.05 23.44 -25.03
CA TYR A 73 22.84 24.09 -23.76
C TYR A 73 21.79 23.35 -22.92
N LEU A 74 21.91 23.45 -21.61
CA LEU A 74 20.95 22.88 -20.66
C LEU A 74 19.80 23.87 -20.44
N HIS A 75 18.60 23.45 -20.73
CA HIS A 75 17.38 24.23 -20.52
C HIS A 75 16.57 23.66 -19.37
N SER A 76 16.11 24.53 -18.47
CA SER A 76 15.17 24.13 -17.41
C SER A 76 13.78 23.92 -18.01
N THR A 77 13.25 22.72 -17.86
CA THR A 77 11.88 22.41 -18.31
C THR A 77 10.92 22.49 -17.14
N ASP A 78 9.81 23.19 -17.36
CA ASP A 78 8.73 23.23 -16.39
C ASP A 78 8.04 21.86 -16.29
N VAL A 79 8.02 21.31 -15.11
CA VAL A 79 7.32 20.04 -14.86
C VAL A 79 5.82 20.32 -14.75
N PRO A 80 4.97 19.69 -15.58
CA PRO A 80 3.53 19.85 -15.49
C PRO A 80 3.01 19.51 -14.09
N TRP A 81 2.08 20.32 -13.58
CA TRP A 81 1.51 20.18 -12.22
C TRP A 81 0.99 18.78 -11.92
N TYR A 82 0.40 18.09 -12.90
CA TYR A 82 -0.13 16.74 -12.71
C TYR A 82 0.98 15.70 -12.44
N LYS A 83 2.17 15.85 -13.02
CA LYS A 83 3.31 14.97 -12.73
C LYS A 83 3.81 15.17 -11.31
N THR A 84 3.84 16.42 -10.84
CA THR A 84 4.18 16.77 -9.46
C THR A 84 3.17 16.17 -8.47
N CYS A 85 1.87 16.27 -8.77
CA CYS A 85 0.82 15.66 -7.95
C CYS A 85 0.93 14.14 -7.93
N LEU A 86 1.22 13.49 -9.06
CA LEU A 86 1.45 12.05 -9.12
C LEU A 86 2.67 11.64 -8.30
N ALA A 87 3.79 12.34 -8.40
CA ALA A 87 4.97 12.08 -7.59
C ALA A 87 4.69 12.29 -6.10
N ALA A 88 3.96 13.35 -5.73
CA ALA A 88 3.54 13.59 -4.35
C ALA A 88 2.62 12.48 -3.81
N SER A 89 1.75 11.94 -4.66
CA SER A 89 0.89 10.81 -4.25
C SER A 89 1.69 9.54 -3.94
N GLU A 90 2.84 9.34 -4.58
CA GLU A 90 3.72 8.20 -4.32
C GLU A 90 4.44 8.30 -2.95
N VAL A 91 4.62 9.51 -2.42
CA VAL A 91 5.15 9.70 -1.05
C VAL A 91 4.21 9.10 -0.01
N SER A 92 2.92 8.97 -0.31
CA SER A 92 1.95 8.33 0.57
C SER A 92 2.25 6.86 0.89
N TRP A 93 3.09 6.17 0.10
CA TRP A 93 3.58 4.83 0.44
C TRP A 93 4.53 4.85 1.63
N LEU A 94 5.36 5.89 1.74
CA LEU A 94 6.18 6.08 2.94
C LEU A 94 5.31 6.28 4.17
N VAL A 95 4.27 7.13 4.04
CA VAL A 95 3.29 7.34 5.11
C VAL A 95 2.61 6.04 5.52
N ALA A 96 2.21 5.21 4.55
CA ALA A 96 1.58 3.93 4.82
C ALA A 96 2.52 2.97 5.59
N ILE A 97 3.81 2.92 5.22
CA ILE A 97 4.81 2.11 5.93
C ILE A 97 5.03 2.64 7.36
N VAL A 98 5.15 3.96 7.51
CA VAL A 98 5.32 4.58 8.84
C VAL A 98 4.11 4.29 9.72
N ASN A 99 2.90 4.45 9.20
CA ASN A 99 1.66 4.15 9.91
C ASN A 99 1.55 2.67 10.30
N ASP A 100 1.97 1.77 9.42
CA ASP A 100 1.97 0.33 9.67
C ASP A 100 2.94 -0.06 10.81
N VAL A 101 4.09 0.62 10.91
CA VAL A 101 5.03 0.45 12.03
C VAL A 101 4.47 1.08 13.32
N LEU A 102 3.94 2.30 13.23
CA LEU A 102 3.41 3.03 14.39
C LEU A 102 2.13 2.41 14.95
N MET A 103 1.43 1.58 14.20
CA MET A 103 0.21 0.91 14.62
C MET A 103 0.37 0.08 15.90
N ILE A 104 1.57 -0.42 16.19
CA ILE A 104 1.89 -1.13 17.44
C ILE A 104 1.56 -0.25 18.66
N TRP A 105 1.76 1.07 18.54
CA TRP A 105 1.49 2.07 19.60
C TRP A 105 0.13 2.73 19.45
N THR A 106 -0.31 3.01 18.23
CA THR A 106 -1.56 3.76 17.97
C THR A 106 -2.82 2.90 18.08
N LYS A 107 -2.68 1.57 17.86
CA LYS A 107 -3.74 0.56 18.02
C LYS A 107 -5.10 1.01 17.45
N GLU A 108 -6.11 1.11 18.31
CA GLU A 108 -7.49 1.44 17.94
C GLU A 108 -7.67 2.84 17.31
N HIS A 109 -6.74 3.78 17.54
CA HIS A 109 -6.78 5.10 16.91
C HIS A 109 -6.31 5.08 15.45
N THR A 110 -5.67 3.99 15.01
CA THR A 110 -5.08 3.86 13.67
C THR A 110 -6.10 4.15 12.57
N ALA A 111 -7.29 3.57 12.65
CA ALA A 111 -8.35 3.76 11.68
C ALA A 111 -8.80 5.24 11.53
N LEU A 112 -8.67 6.03 12.58
CA LEU A 112 -9.14 7.41 12.57
C LEU A 112 -8.15 8.37 11.90
N TYR A 113 -6.84 8.12 12.03
CA TYR A 113 -5.84 9.09 11.56
C TYR A 113 -5.11 8.69 10.27
N VAL A 114 -5.05 7.40 9.92
CA VAL A 114 -4.23 6.92 8.78
C VAL A 114 -4.67 7.54 7.46
N THR A 115 -5.97 7.53 7.16
CA THR A 115 -6.49 8.09 5.90
C THR A 115 -6.36 9.61 5.83
N PRO A 116 -6.80 10.40 6.83
CA PRO A 116 -6.59 11.85 6.79
C PRO A 116 -5.11 12.23 6.79
N ASN A 117 -4.24 11.49 7.49
CA ASN A 117 -2.79 11.71 7.43
C ASN A 117 -2.23 11.51 6.02
N GLY A 118 -2.58 10.40 5.37
CA GLY A 118 -2.14 10.13 4.00
C GLY A 118 -2.57 11.20 2.99
N LEU A 119 -3.82 11.67 3.08
CA LEU A 119 -4.36 12.74 2.25
C LEU A 119 -3.66 14.08 2.53
N LEU A 120 -3.47 14.41 3.81
CA LEU A 120 -2.83 15.66 4.22
C LEU A 120 -1.37 15.71 3.76
N VAL A 121 -0.59 14.66 3.98
CA VAL A 121 0.81 14.59 3.52
C VAL A 121 0.88 14.72 2.00
N THR A 122 0.04 14.00 1.26
CA THR A 122 -0.01 14.09 -0.20
C THR A 122 -0.34 15.50 -0.66
N GLY A 123 -1.37 16.12 -0.09
CA GLY A 123 -1.80 17.47 -0.43
C GLY A 123 -0.73 18.53 -0.12
N VAL A 124 -0.15 18.49 1.09
CA VAL A 124 0.91 19.44 1.49
C VAL A 124 2.17 19.24 0.64
N THR A 125 2.56 17.99 0.35
CA THR A 125 3.72 17.70 -0.51
C THR A 125 3.49 18.20 -1.93
N ALA A 126 2.30 17.97 -2.50
CA ALA A 126 1.94 18.48 -3.83
C ALA A 126 1.95 20.01 -3.85
N LEU A 127 1.30 20.65 -2.88
CA LEU A 127 1.25 22.11 -2.78
C LEU A 127 2.65 22.72 -2.62
N LEU A 128 3.46 22.19 -1.74
CA LEU A 128 4.83 22.63 -1.51
C LEU A 128 5.69 22.50 -2.77
N SER A 129 5.53 21.40 -3.52
CA SER A 129 6.32 21.15 -4.73
C SER A 129 5.84 21.94 -5.95
N THR A 130 4.56 22.33 -5.99
CA THR A 130 4.02 23.21 -7.05
C THR A 130 4.31 24.67 -6.79
N LEU A 131 4.21 25.13 -5.53
CA LEU A 131 4.46 26.55 -5.18
C LEU A 131 5.95 26.89 -5.12
N SER A 132 6.79 25.91 -4.77
CA SER A 132 8.24 26.09 -4.66
C SER A 132 8.94 24.95 -5.42
N PRO A 133 8.94 25.00 -6.76
CA PRO A 133 9.64 24.00 -7.56
C PRO A 133 11.15 24.06 -7.30
N VAL A 134 11.81 22.92 -7.39
CA VAL A 134 13.28 22.85 -7.25
C VAL A 134 13.90 23.33 -8.54
N THR A 135 14.76 24.35 -8.43
CA THR A 135 15.56 24.89 -9.53
C THR A 135 16.99 24.35 -9.44
N HIS A 136 17.59 24.17 -10.59
CA HIS A 136 19.01 23.84 -10.66
C HIS A 136 19.86 25.08 -10.37
N THR A 137 21.06 24.87 -9.85
CA THR A 137 22.07 25.90 -9.71
C THR A 137 23.29 25.53 -10.54
N ALA A 138 23.77 26.45 -11.34
CA ALA A 138 24.98 26.26 -12.13
C ALA A 138 26.07 27.21 -11.62
N SER A 139 27.22 26.68 -11.29
CA SER A 139 28.41 27.46 -10.96
C SER A 139 29.49 27.23 -12.01
N LEU A 140 30.01 28.31 -12.54
CA LEU A 140 31.13 28.34 -13.49
C LEU A 140 32.40 28.67 -12.72
N GLY A 141 33.10 27.67 -12.18
CA GLY A 141 34.42 27.86 -11.63
C GLY A 141 35.48 27.70 -12.73
N HIS A 142 35.86 28.81 -13.37
CA HIS A 142 36.90 28.74 -14.39
C HIS A 142 38.29 28.56 -13.76
N THR A 143 38.77 27.33 -13.67
CA THR A 143 40.18 27.04 -13.51
C THR A 143 40.74 26.66 -14.89
N CYS A 144 41.36 27.59 -15.57
CA CYS A 144 41.98 27.33 -16.86
C CYS A 144 43.49 27.15 -16.67
N ALA A 145 44.01 26.01 -17.16
CA ALA A 145 45.45 25.75 -17.20
C ALA A 145 45.91 25.59 -18.65
N ILE A 146 47.09 26.12 -18.95
CA ILE A 146 47.74 25.89 -20.23
C ILE A 146 48.24 24.44 -20.20
N ALA A 147 47.65 23.59 -21.04
CA ALA A 147 47.97 22.16 -21.08
C ALA A 147 49.11 21.83 -22.03
N GLU A 148 49.27 22.63 -23.11
CA GLU A 148 50.33 22.43 -24.12
C GLU A 148 50.95 23.76 -24.57
N VAL A 149 52.18 23.71 -25.10
CA VAL A 149 52.97 24.87 -25.49
C VAL A 149 52.35 25.71 -26.62
N ASP A 150 51.43 25.13 -27.40
CA ASP A 150 50.73 25.77 -28.51
C ASP A 150 49.37 26.41 -28.11
N PHE A 151 49.32 26.99 -26.92
CA PHE A 151 48.14 27.74 -26.43
C PHE A 151 46.84 26.95 -26.27
N GLN A 152 46.86 25.67 -26.15
CA GLN A 152 45.69 24.90 -25.77
C GLN A 152 45.36 25.16 -24.29
N MET A 153 44.37 26.03 -24.03
CA MET A 153 43.81 26.21 -22.71
C MET A 153 42.76 25.13 -22.44
N VAL A 154 42.99 24.33 -21.45
CA VAL A 154 42.00 23.41 -20.90
C VAL A 154 41.36 24.08 -19.69
N CYS A 155 40.11 24.46 -19.82
CA CYS A 155 39.31 25.02 -18.72
C CYS A 155 38.53 23.87 -18.11
N SER A 156 38.79 23.54 -16.83
CA SER A 156 38.00 22.64 -16.04
C SER A 156 37.14 23.44 -15.06
N GLY A 157 35.84 23.12 -14.98
CA GLY A 157 35.02 23.65 -13.92
C GLY A 157 33.74 24.30 -14.37
N GLY A 158 32.76 23.50 -14.62
CA GLY A 158 31.37 23.86 -14.48
C GLY A 158 30.69 22.81 -13.62
N GLU A 159 30.02 23.21 -12.56
CA GLU A 159 29.22 22.32 -11.72
C GLU A 159 27.75 22.69 -11.89
N VAL A 160 26.93 21.70 -12.22
CA VAL A 160 25.48 21.84 -12.28
C VAL A 160 24.87 20.97 -11.20
N VAL A 161 24.33 21.60 -10.17
CA VAL A 161 23.64 20.92 -9.07
C VAL A 161 22.16 20.87 -9.39
N ILE A 162 21.63 19.68 -9.61
CA ILE A 162 20.21 19.44 -9.96
C ILE A 162 19.36 19.01 -8.76
N GLY A 163 19.97 18.54 -7.67
CA GLY A 163 19.28 18.04 -6.48
C GLY A 163 19.53 18.90 -5.25
N VAL A 164 18.50 19.05 -4.41
CA VAL A 164 18.56 19.82 -3.17
C VAL A 164 18.33 18.90 -1.98
N TRP A 165 19.38 18.65 -1.21
CA TRP A 165 19.32 17.75 -0.05
C TRP A 165 18.38 18.26 1.06
N GLU A 166 18.37 19.57 1.30
CA GLU A 166 17.51 20.22 2.28
C GLU A 166 16.04 19.95 1.98
N ARG A 167 15.69 19.80 0.71
CA ARG A 167 14.32 19.45 0.28
C ARG A 167 13.96 18.01 0.68
N VAL A 168 14.89 17.08 0.56
CA VAL A 168 14.68 15.69 1.01
C VAL A 168 14.43 15.67 2.51
N ALA A 169 15.29 16.35 3.28
CA ALA A 169 15.16 16.43 4.73
C ALA A 169 13.82 17.08 5.14
N LEU A 170 13.42 18.14 4.43
CA LEU A 170 12.12 18.81 4.64
C LEU A 170 10.95 17.86 4.39
N LEU A 171 10.95 17.08 3.30
CA LEU A 171 9.88 16.13 3.01
C LEU A 171 9.79 15.01 4.03
N VAL A 172 10.92 14.47 4.48
CA VAL A 172 10.96 13.44 5.54
C VAL A 172 10.45 14.01 6.87
N LEU A 173 10.90 15.22 7.23
CA LEU A 173 10.42 15.92 8.43
C LEU A 173 8.91 16.17 8.36
N LEU A 174 8.42 16.62 7.21
CA LEU A 174 6.99 16.85 6.95
C LEU A 174 6.16 15.59 7.18
N VAL A 175 6.60 14.45 6.66
CA VAL A 175 5.93 13.15 6.89
C VAL A 175 5.87 12.85 8.38
N GLY A 176 6.99 13.01 9.12
CA GLY A 176 7.05 12.74 10.56
C GLY A 176 6.16 13.68 11.37
N VAL A 177 6.28 14.99 11.14
CA VAL A 177 5.52 16.02 11.88
C VAL A 177 4.02 15.88 11.61
N LEU A 178 3.59 15.74 10.36
CA LEU A 178 2.18 15.58 10.04
C LEU A 178 1.60 14.29 10.64
N ASN A 179 2.39 13.23 10.71
CA ASN A 179 1.97 11.99 11.35
C ASN A 179 1.70 12.20 12.86
N VAL A 180 2.62 12.85 13.56
CA VAL A 180 2.46 13.15 15.00
C VAL A 180 1.29 14.10 15.23
N VAL A 181 1.16 15.15 14.42
CA VAL A 181 0.10 16.16 14.56
C VAL A 181 -1.27 15.54 14.30
N THR A 182 -1.43 14.78 13.21
CA THR A 182 -2.72 14.14 12.91
C THR A 182 -3.11 13.10 13.94
N PHE A 183 -2.16 12.30 14.43
CA PHE A 183 -2.41 11.36 15.53
C PHE A 183 -2.81 12.09 16.81
N GLY A 184 -2.07 13.12 17.21
CA GLY A 184 -2.35 13.90 18.40
C GLY A 184 -3.73 14.57 18.33
N LEU A 185 -4.07 15.17 17.18
CA LEU A 185 -5.36 15.80 16.93
C LEU A 185 -6.51 14.79 17.03
N MET A 186 -6.38 13.63 16.36
CA MET A 186 -7.42 12.60 16.40
C MET A 186 -7.59 11.99 17.78
N ARG A 187 -6.50 11.79 18.52
CA ARG A 187 -6.55 11.35 19.93
C ARG A 187 -7.20 12.37 20.84
N TRP A 188 -7.01 13.66 20.59
CA TRP A 188 -7.66 14.73 21.35
C TRP A 188 -9.15 14.83 21.06
N LEU A 189 -9.54 14.74 19.75
CA LEU A 189 -10.94 14.79 19.31
C LEU A 189 -11.73 13.55 19.74
N VAL A 190 -11.13 12.38 19.61
CA VAL A 190 -11.80 11.09 19.88
C VAL A 190 -11.08 10.38 21.03
N ARG A 191 -11.51 10.68 22.26
CA ARG A 191 -10.91 10.08 23.46
C ARG A 191 -11.15 8.57 23.59
N LYS A 192 -12.27 8.07 23.06
CA LYS A 192 -12.64 6.65 23.08
C LYS A 192 -12.85 6.17 21.65
N PRO A 193 -11.82 5.60 21.01
CA PRO A 193 -11.98 5.06 19.67
C PRO A 193 -12.94 3.87 19.69
N PRO A 194 -13.62 3.59 18.56
CA PRO A 194 -14.44 2.40 18.43
C PRO A 194 -13.56 1.16 18.58
N LYS A 195 -13.92 0.28 19.51
CA LYS A 195 -13.18 -0.95 19.76
C LYS A 195 -13.42 -1.90 18.59
N ASN A 196 -12.40 -2.19 17.83
CA ASN A 196 -12.48 -3.12 16.72
C ASN A 196 -12.37 -4.56 17.24
N ARG A 197 -13.37 -5.41 16.88
CA ARG A 197 -13.42 -6.82 17.27
C ARG A 197 -12.96 -7.79 16.19
N ALA A 198 -12.43 -7.27 15.08
CA ALA A 198 -12.01 -8.11 13.96
C ALA A 198 -10.64 -8.78 14.21
N GLU A 199 -10.53 -9.55 15.29
CA GLU A 199 -9.32 -10.33 15.59
C GLU A 199 -9.38 -11.67 14.87
N SER A 200 -8.86 -11.74 13.65
CA SER A 200 -8.73 -12.99 12.91
C SER A 200 -7.28 -13.17 12.43
N LEU A 201 -6.78 -14.41 12.46
CA LEU A 201 -5.47 -14.75 11.90
C LEU A 201 -5.45 -14.65 10.36
N LEU A 202 -6.60 -14.67 9.73
CA LEU A 202 -6.73 -14.47 8.28
C LEU A 202 -6.54 -13.01 7.87
N LEU A 203 -6.71 -12.07 8.80
CA LEU A 203 -6.48 -10.65 8.55
C LEU A 203 -5.00 -10.30 8.72
N TYR A 204 -4.49 -9.44 7.86
CA TYR A 204 -3.19 -8.82 8.06
C TYR A 204 -3.20 -8.00 9.36
N ALA A 205 -2.09 -8.01 10.11
CA ALA A 205 -2.03 -7.34 11.41
C ALA A 205 -2.44 -5.86 11.34
N GLY A 206 -2.04 -5.15 10.25
CA GLY A 206 -2.44 -3.79 9.97
C GLY A 206 -3.92 -3.63 9.68
N ALA A 207 -4.50 -4.57 8.97
CA ALA A 207 -5.91 -4.53 8.62
C ALA A 207 -6.83 -4.63 9.85
N LYS A 208 -6.42 -5.36 10.89
CA LYS A 208 -7.23 -5.53 12.11
C LYS A 208 -7.71 -4.24 12.74
N TYR A 209 -6.86 -3.21 12.73
CA TYR A 209 -7.15 -1.92 13.33
C TYR A 209 -7.83 -0.94 12.35
N LEU A 210 -7.91 -1.27 11.06
CA LEU A 210 -8.50 -0.43 10.03
C LEU A 210 -9.98 -0.72 9.77
N PHE A 211 -10.50 -1.88 10.21
CA PHE A 211 -11.90 -2.20 10.06
C PHE A 211 -12.76 -1.39 11.03
N LEU A 212 -13.49 -0.41 10.52
CA LEU A 212 -14.40 0.43 11.29
C LEU A 212 -15.83 -0.11 11.37
N SER A 213 -16.21 -0.99 10.44
CA SER A 213 -17.60 -1.42 10.35
C SER A 213 -17.92 -2.56 11.31
N THR A 214 -18.74 -2.27 12.31
CA THR A 214 -19.33 -3.28 13.22
C THR A 214 -20.62 -3.91 12.67
N LYS A 215 -21.17 -3.37 11.58
CA LYS A 215 -22.43 -3.82 10.98
C LYS A 215 -22.38 -5.23 10.40
N TRP A 216 -21.17 -5.71 10.11
CA TRP A 216 -20.90 -6.98 9.45
C TRP A 216 -20.51 -8.10 10.40
N ILE A 217 -20.74 -7.90 11.72
CA ILE A 217 -20.49 -8.90 12.75
C ILE A 217 -21.82 -9.56 13.11
N TYR A 218 -21.88 -10.89 12.97
CA TYR A 218 -23.03 -11.68 13.35
C TYR A 218 -22.58 -13.00 14.02
N LYS A 219 -23.08 -13.30 15.21
CA LYS A 219 -22.72 -14.49 16.00
C LYS A 219 -21.21 -14.69 16.12
N ASP A 220 -20.46 -13.63 16.47
CA ASP A 220 -18.99 -13.61 16.62
C ASP A 220 -18.22 -13.98 15.33
N VAL A 221 -18.85 -13.83 14.19
CA VAL A 221 -18.24 -13.98 12.88
C VAL A 221 -18.26 -12.65 12.16
N TYR A 222 -17.10 -12.25 11.63
CA TYR A 222 -16.98 -11.07 10.79
C TYR A 222 -17.14 -11.44 9.31
N TYR A 223 -18.04 -10.75 8.63
CA TYR A 223 -18.28 -10.95 7.20
C TYR A 223 -17.53 -9.89 6.42
N LEU A 224 -16.62 -10.30 5.56
CA LEU A 224 -15.80 -9.44 4.73
C LEU A 224 -16.21 -9.61 3.26
N ASP A 225 -16.35 -8.51 2.54
CA ASP A 225 -16.58 -8.55 1.10
C ASP A 225 -15.33 -9.06 0.35
N ARG A 226 -15.54 -9.63 -0.84
CA ARG A 226 -14.45 -10.26 -1.60
C ARG A 226 -13.39 -9.29 -2.08
N ALA A 227 -13.76 -8.06 -2.41
CA ALA A 227 -12.82 -7.05 -2.86
C ALA A 227 -11.89 -6.63 -1.70
N SER A 228 -12.45 -6.35 -0.51
CA SER A 228 -11.68 -6.06 0.69
C SER A 228 -10.83 -7.26 1.13
N ALA A 229 -11.34 -8.49 0.97
CA ALA A 229 -10.55 -9.70 1.23
C ALA A 229 -9.35 -9.81 0.29
N ALA A 230 -9.52 -9.54 -1.00
CA ALA A 230 -8.42 -9.52 -1.97
C ALA A 230 -7.36 -8.48 -1.62
N LEU A 231 -7.77 -7.28 -1.22
CA LEU A 231 -6.84 -6.25 -0.71
C LEU A 231 -6.06 -6.73 0.52
N ASN A 232 -6.68 -7.55 1.36
CA ASN A 232 -6.02 -8.16 2.51
C ASN A 232 -5.21 -9.44 2.18
N GLY A 233 -5.06 -9.77 0.89
CA GLY A 233 -4.30 -10.94 0.42
C GLY A 233 -5.05 -12.27 0.48
N LEU A 234 -6.38 -12.23 0.57
CA LEU A 234 -7.24 -13.41 0.55
C LEU A 234 -7.93 -13.52 -0.81
N VAL A 235 -7.45 -14.39 -1.67
CA VAL A 235 -8.07 -14.66 -2.98
C VAL A 235 -8.96 -15.87 -2.88
N SER A 236 -10.16 -15.81 -3.43
CA SER A 236 -11.07 -16.96 -3.42
C SER A 236 -11.70 -17.27 -4.76
N VAL A 237 -11.94 -18.54 -4.94
CA VAL A 237 -12.71 -19.08 -6.06
C VAL A 237 -13.84 -19.93 -5.51
N ARG A 238 -15.04 -19.76 -6.06
CA ARG A 238 -16.18 -20.59 -5.72
C ARG A 238 -16.28 -21.75 -6.70
N TYR A 239 -16.27 -22.96 -6.19
CA TYR A 239 -16.48 -24.17 -6.97
C TYR A 239 -17.38 -25.15 -6.19
N ASN A 240 -18.44 -25.67 -6.82
CA ASN A 240 -19.42 -26.59 -6.22
C ASN A 240 -20.00 -26.14 -4.86
N GLY A 241 -20.25 -24.83 -4.71
CA GLY A 241 -20.81 -24.28 -3.46
C GLY A 241 -19.80 -24.08 -2.32
N ILE A 242 -18.57 -24.55 -2.48
CA ILE A 242 -17.47 -24.38 -1.53
C ILE A 242 -16.58 -23.21 -1.99
N TYR A 243 -16.16 -22.38 -1.06
CA TYR A 243 -15.17 -21.35 -1.31
C TYR A 243 -13.77 -21.87 -1.04
N TYR A 244 -12.95 -21.92 -2.05
CA TYR A 244 -11.52 -22.21 -1.95
C TYR A 244 -10.79 -20.89 -1.84
N GLY A 245 -10.10 -20.68 -0.73
CA GLY A 245 -9.32 -19.48 -0.48
C GLY A 245 -7.83 -19.75 -0.55
N LEU A 246 -7.08 -18.76 -1.08
CA LEU A 246 -5.63 -18.70 -1.01
C LEU A 246 -5.25 -17.49 -0.17
N ASP A 247 -4.51 -17.69 0.90
CA ASP A 247 -3.89 -16.64 1.67
C ASP A 247 -2.45 -16.42 1.18
N ILE A 248 -2.22 -15.29 0.53
CA ILE A 248 -0.92 -14.92 -0.04
C ILE A 248 0.11 -14.63 1.05
N LYS A 249 -0.31 -14.15 2.22
CA LYS A 249 0.61 -13.83 3.32
C LYS A 249 1.32 -15.06 3.87
N THR A 250 0.61 -16.19 3.91
CA THR A 250 1.10 -17.45 4.45
C THR A 250 1.33 -18.52 3.39
N TRP A 251 0.96 -18.23 2.13
CA TRP A 251 0.97 -19.19 1.00
C TRP A 251 0.20 -20.47 1.33
N ARG A 252 -0.95 -20.32 1.98
CA ARG A 252 -1.80 -21.45 2.38
C ARG A 252 -3.15 -21.39 1.69
N THR A 253 -3.64 -22.55 1.31
CA THR A 253 -5.02 -22.73 0.85
C THR A 253 -5.92 -23.12 2.01
N PHE A 254 -7.13 -22.58 2.04
CA PHE A 254 -8.15 -22.92 3.02
C PHE A 254 -9.51 -23.04 2.33
N THR A 255 -10.42 -23.74 2.97
CA THR A 255 -11.80 -23.88 2.49
C THR A 255 -12.74 -23.19 3.49
N LEU A 256 -13.64 -22.37 2.96
CA LEU A 256 -14.70 -21.75 3.75
C LEU A 256 -16.03 -22.36 3.39
N THR A 257 -16.74 -22.85 4.40
CA THR A 257 -18.09 -23.34 4.25
C THR A 257 -19.04 -22.13 4.19
N ARG A 258 -20.00 -22.16 3.28
CA ARG A 258 -21.01 -21.11 3.19
C ARG A 258 -21.83 -21.10 4.49
N PRO A 259 -21.98 -19.96 5.16
CA PRO A 259 -22.90 -19.85 6.29
C PRO A 259 -24.32 -20.13 5.80
N ASN A 260 -25.11 -20.82 6.60
CA ASN A 260 -26.51 -21.07 6.28
C ASN A 260 -27.26 -19.76 6.16
N VAL A 261 -27.82 -19.48 4.98
CA VAL A 261 -28.54 -18.21 4.69
C VAL A 261 -29.70 -18.00 5.66
N ALA A 262 -30.30 -19.09 6.15
CA ALA A 262 -31.39 -19.03 7.13
C ALA A 262 -30.96 -18.51 8.51
N GLU A 263 -29.66 -18.52 8.83
CA GLU A 263 -29.15 -18.06 10.12
C GLU A 263 -28.70 -16.59 10.11
N ILE A 264 -28.68 -15.94 8.95
CA ILE A 264 -28.20 -14.57 8.79
C ILE A 264 -29.40 -13.60 8.77
N PRO A 265 -29.35 -12.48 9.50
CA PRO A 265 -30.40 -11.47 9.47
C PRO A 265 -30.70 -11.04 8.04
N SER A 266 -31.96 -10.73 7.74
CA SER A 266 -32.44 -10.34 6.40
C SER A 266 -31.67 -9.18 5.80
N THR A 267 -31.18 -8.25 6.63
CA THR A 267 -30.30 -7.14 6.21
C THR A 267 -28.96 -7.57 5.62
N HIS A 268 -28.45 -8.74 6.02
CA HIS A 268 -27.16 -9.28 5.57
C HIS A 268 -27.33 -10.39 4.53
N ALA A 269 -28.52 -10.96 4.39
CA ALA A 269 -28.79 -12.06 3.47
C ALA A 269 -28.50 -11.71 2.00
N LEU A 270 -28.73 -10.46 1.61
CA LEU A 270 -28.44 -9.96 0.27
C LEU A 270 -26.94 -9.96 -0.07
N PHE A 271 -26.10 -9.80 0.95
CA PHE A 271 -24.64 -9.72 0.79
C PHE A 271 -23.92 -11.07 0.93
N THR A 272 -24.61 -12.05 1.50
CA THR A 272 -24.04 -13.38 1.80
C THR A 272 -23.31 -14.06 0.65
N PRO A 273 -23.74 -13.98 -0.62
CA PRO A 273 -23.05 -14.61 -1.74
C PRO A 273 -21.68 -13.98 -2.03
N ALA A 274 -21.49 -12.72 -1.61
CA ALA A 274 -20.30 -11.91 -1.90
C ALA A 274 -19.32 -11.82 -0.75
N MET A 275 -19.65 -12.39 0.42
CA MET A 275 -18.89 -12.23 1.65
C MET A 275 -18.18 -13.48 2.09
N TYR A 276 -17.09 -13.26 2.84
CA TYR A 276 -16.42 -14.28 3.63
C TYR A 276 -16.84 -14.22 5.09
N ALA A 277 -17.01 -15.37 5.68
CA ALA A 277 -17.13 -15.52 7.11
C ALA A 277 -15.73 -15.66 7.74
N LEU A 278 -15.29 -14.66 8.51
CA LEU A 278 -14.06 -14.70 9.27
C LEU A 278 -14.40 -14.88 10.75
N PRO A 279 -14.01 -15.98 11.39
CA PRO A 279 -14.22 -16.16 12.83
C PRO A 279 -13.45 -15.09 13.61
N LEU A 280 -14.13 -14.42 14.57
CA LEU A 280 -13.57 -13.31 15.32
C LEU A 280 -12.73 -13.77 16.51
N ASP A 281 -13.20 -14.65 17.36
CA ASP A 281 -12.57 -14.90 18.65
C ASP A 281 -12.26 -16.39 18.93
N ASN A 282 -12.48 -17.28 17.98
CA ASN A 282 -12.31 -18.68 18.24
C ASN A 282 -10.98 -19.18 17.69
N LEU A 283 -9.90 -19.01 18.48
CA LEU A 283 -8.61 -19.62 18.20
C LEU A 283 -8.73 -21.10 17.81
N SER A 284 -9.69 -21.83 18.40
CA SER A 284 -9.95 -23.23 18.07
C SER A 284 -10.52 -23.42 16.67
N ALA A 285 -11.43 -22.56 16.20
CA ALA A 285 -11.98 -22.62 14.85
C ALA A 285 -10.96 -22.14 13.81
N VAL A 286 -10.15 -21.15 14.15
CA VAL A 286 -9.04 -20.68 13.33
C VAL A 286 -7.93 -21.73 13.29
N ASP A 287 -7.58 -22.36 14.41
CA ASP A 287 -6.64 -23.48 14.44
C ASP A 287 -7.14 -24.66 13.62
N GLN A 288 -8.44 -24.97 13.63
CA GLN A 288 -9.00 -26.01 12.77
C GLN A 288 -8.96 -25.60 11.28
N ALA A 289 -9.22 -24.34 10.94
CA ALA A 289 -9.08 -23.85 9.58
C ALA A 289 -7.62 -23.85 9.12
N ILE A 290 -6.69 -23.49 9.99
CA ILE A 290 -5.25 -23.53 9.73
C ILE A 290 -4.74 -24.97 9.66
N LYS A 291 -5.17 -25.88 10.52
CA LYS A 291 -4.84 -27.32 10.46
C LYS A 291 -5.38 -27.99 9.21
N LYS A 292 -6.51 -27.53 8.68
CA LYS A 292 -7.05 -27.96 7.38
C LYS A 292 -6.39 -27.24 6.20
N SER A 293 -5.62 -26.16 6.43
CA SER A 293 -4.90 -25.46 5.38
C SER A 293 -3.70 -26.28 4.93
N GLN A 294 -3.58 -26.49 3.63
CA GLN A 294 -2.40 -27.14 3.05
C GLN A 294 -1.50 -26.05 2.47
N LEU A 295 -0.19 -26.16 2.73
CA LEU A 295 0.80 -25.34 2.03
C LEU A 295 0.72 -25.62 0.53
N VAL A 296 0.70 -24.59 -0.30
CA VAL A 296 0.55 -24.72 -1.76
C VAL A 296 1.60 -25.64 -2.39
N HIS A 297 2.76 -25.80 -1.75
CA HIS A 297 3.87 -26.63 -2.23
C HIS A 297 3.91 -28.08 -1.68
N VAL A 298 3.05 -28.49 -0.78
CA VAL A 298 3.13 -29.83 -0.15
C VAL A 298 2.17 -30.84 -0.77
N LYS A 299 1.66 -30.59 -1.95
CA LYS A 299 0.71 -31.51 -2.59
C LYS A 299 1.37 -32.58 -3.43
N SER A 300 2.49 -33.18 -3.07
CA SER A 300 3.00 -34.23 -3.94
C SER A 300 3.45 -35.57 -3.32
N LYS A 301 3.42 -35.78 -2.01
CA LYS A 301 4.00 -37.06 -1.52
C LYS A 301 3.38 -37.79 -0.31
N ALA A 302 2.18 -37.44 0.12
CA ALA A 302 1.62 -38.10 1.32
C ALA A 302 0.46 -39.08 1.07
N THR A 303 0.16 -39.49 -0.17
CA THR A 303 -0.92 -40.42 -0.45
C THR A 303 -0.50 -41.72 -1.18
N SER A 304 0.76 -42.10 -1.08
CA SER A 304 1.18 -43.36 -1.70
C SER A 304 1.96 -44.29 -0.74
N GLY A 305 1.53 -44.37 0.50
CA GLY A 305 2.25 -45.25 1.42
C GLY A 305 1.43 -45.60 2.66
N THR A 306 0.37 -46.38 2.51
CA THR A 306 -0.04 -47.35 3.55
C THR A 306 -1.32 -48.09 3.14
N SER A 307 -1.15 -49.04 2.24
CA SER A 307 -2.05 -50.19 2.18
C SER A 307 -1.24 -51.36 1.65
N ARG A 308 -0.44 -51.98 2.52
CA ARG A 308 0.00 -53.36 2.33
C ARG A 308 0.39 -53.94 3.69
N GLY A 309 -0.34 -54.95 4.08
CA GLY A 309 0.17 -56.04 4.91
C GLY A 309 -0.35 -56.07 6.32
N ALA A 310 -1.43 -56.72 6.51
CA ALA A 310 -1.64 -57.62 7.66
C ALA A 310 -2.49 -58.78 7.17
N THR A 311 -1.85 -59.83 6.79
CA THR A 311 -2.34 -61.20 6.96
C THR A 311 -1.85 -61.69 8.29
#